data_f9ff8c3cf16a27568eee5a7ffbef3aec
#
_entry.id   f9ff8c3cf16a27568eee5a7ffbef3aec
#
_cell.length_a   1.000
_cell.length_b   1.000
_cell.length_c   1.000
_cell.angle_alpha   90.00
_cell.angle_beta   90.00
_cell.angle_gamma   90.00
#
_symmetry.space_group_name_H-M   'P 1'
#
loop_
_entity.id
_entity.type
_entity.pdbx_description
1 polymer ?
#
loop_
_entity_poly.entity_id
_entity_poly.type
_entity_poly.pdbx_seq_one_letter_code
_entity_poly.pdbx_strand_id
1 'polypeptide(L)'
;VNNRNKIIVAVVAVLGVIAVVVGSIFLTKQSPQAEDASGHSATTSSAPETAAPSDSPSPTFESSCTTTIEGFVPVRYTIEGSMSVDEQVLALDVDEDNAIAAPPPSEKRAASWWNQGPRPGGEGKTVLAIHTYRNGGALGNEMYENGESQLKPGDMIKLYGANGEVACYEFTEAKKVMVEEYDEDSDVMIDFEGDREVAMIICWDFNKDADEEAGEDPWKSRVFFYGKLV
;
A
#
# COMPACT_ATOMS: atom_id res chain seq x y z
N VAL A 1 31.28 9.75 21.56
CA VAL A 1 30.00 9.36 22.19
C VAL A 1 28.92 9.77 21.22
N ASN A 2 28.49 8.82 20.40
CA ASN A 2 27.51 9.04 19.34
C ASN A 2 26.11 8.92 19.93
N ASN A 3 25.40 10.03 20.01
CA ASN A 3 24.03 10.08 20.46
C ASN A 3 23.15 9.71 19.25
N ARG A 4 23.02 8.41 18.96
CA ARG A 4 22.08 7.90 17.96
C ARG A 4 20.69 8.05 18.55
N ASN A 5 19.87 8.91 17.97
CA ASN A 5 18.46 9.02 18.29
C ASN A 5 17.82 7.65 18.05
N LYS A 6 17.51 6.96 19.13
CA LYS A 6 16.71 5.72 19.08
C LYS A 6 15.30 6.15 18.67
N ILE A 7 14.98 5.94 17.43
CA ILE A 7 13.59 6.01 16.97
C ILE A 7 12.95 4.71 17.48
N ILE A 8 12.16 4.84 18.53
CA ILE A 8 11.34 3.75 19.05
C ILE A 8 10.16 3.64 18.08
N VAL A 9 10.23 2.69 17.17
CA VAL A 9 9.09 2.33 16.33
C VAL A 9 8.27 1.31 17.12
N ALA A 10 7.35 1.81 17.93
CA ALA A 10 6.36 0.94 18.56
C ALA A 10 5.45 0.38 17.46
N VAL A 11 5.43 -0.93 17.29
CA VAL A 11 4.46 -1.62 16.44
C VAL A 11 3.16 -1.69 17.23
N VAL A 12 2.44 -0.57 17.31
CA VAL A 12 1.13 -0.51 17.94
C VAL A 12 0.05 -0.63 16.87
N ALA A 13 -0.96 -1.36 17.21
CA ALA A 13 -2.11 -1.75 16.42
C ALA A 13 -2.72 -0.62 15.60
N VAL A 14 -3.03 -0.92 14.36
CA VAL A 14 -3.92 -0.09 13.54
C VAL A 14 -5.34 -0.19 14.12
N LEU A 15 -5.70 0.71 15.01
CA LEU A 15 -7.08 0.89 15.47
C LEU A 15 -7.88 1.60 14.37
N GLY A 16 -8.59 0.82 13.58
CA GLY A 16 -9.64 1.35 12.73
C GLY A 16 -10.83 1.81 13.57
N VAL A 17 -10.80 3.01 14.12
CA VAL A 17 -11.97 3.61 14.77
C VAL A 17 -12.99 3.97 13.70
N ILE A 18 -13.97 3.12 13.48
CA ILE A 18 -15.19 3.50 12.77
C ILE A 18 -16.07 4.26 13.79
N ALA A 19 -15.93 5.57 13.84
CA ALA A 19 -16.88 6.42 14.49
C ALA A 19 -18.18 6.44 13.68
N VAL A 20 -19.16 5.66 14.11
CA VAL A 20 -20.54 5.76 13.64
C VAL A 20 -21.15 7.02 14.25
N VAL A 21 -21.05 8.14 13.55
CA VAL A 21 -21.83 9.33 13.89
C VAL A 21 -23.26 9.11 13.39
N VAL A 22 -24.13 8.70 14.28
CA VAL A 22 -25.58 8.79 14.12
C VAL A 22 -25.98 10.25 14.36
N GLY A 23 -25.97 11.05 13.30
CA GLY A 23 -26.46 12.43 13.32
C GLY A 23 -27.91 12.48 12.88
N SER A 24 -28.76 12.87 13.78
CA SER A 24 -30.23 12.97 13.68
C SER A 24 -30.70 13.90 12.56
N ILE A 25 -31.74 13.45 11.93
CA ILE A 25 -32.59 14.07 10.95
C ILE A 25 -33.20 15.38 11.45
N PHE A 26 -33.08 16.44 10.68
CA PHE A 26 -34.12 17.48 10.67
C PHE A 26 -34.59 17.70 9.25
N LEU A 27 -35.86 17.32 9.08
CA LEU A 27 -36.70 17.68 7.94
C LEU A 27 -36.96 19.18 7.91
N THR A 28 -36.72 19.82 6.76
CA THR A 28 -37.58 20.92 6.33
C THR A 28 -37.86 20.81 4.86
N LYS A 29 -39.12 20.69 4.60
CA LYS A 29 -39.80 20.56 3.34
C LYS A 29 -40.05 21.97 2.82
N GLN A 30 -39.69 22.27 1.57
CA GLN A 30 -40.42 23.26 0.73
C GLN A 30 -40.02 23.10 -0.74
N SER A 31 -40.94 22.67 -1.53
CA SER A 31 -41.23 23.07 -2.91
C SER A 31 -42.42 24.03 -2.87
N PRO A 32 -42.83 24.72 -3.89
CA PRO A 32 -42.63 24.51 -5.33
C PRO A 32 -42.44 25.83 -6.14
N GLN A 33 -42.19 25.84 -7.39
CA GLN A 33 -43.12 26.17 -8.47
C GLN A 33 -42.38 26.56 -9.77
N ALA A 34 -42.95 26.12 -10.86
CA ALA A 34 -42.58 26.28 -12.23
C ALA A 34 -42.94 27.66 -12.81
N GLU A 35 -42.35 27.96 -13.97
CA GLU A 35 -42.90 28.59 -15.16
C GLU A 35 -41.76 28.77 -16.16
N ASP A 36 -41.73 28.12 -17.28
CA ASP A 36 -42.39 28.22 -18.58
C ASP A 36 -42.00 29.49 -19.37
N ALA A 37 -41.34 29.30 -20.50
CA ALA A 37 -41.52 29.98 -21.78
C ALA A 37 -40.38 29.65 -22.76
N SER A 38 -40.60 28.76 -23.67
CA SER A 38 -40.81 28.89 -25.11
C SER A 38 -39.94 29.92 -25.87
N GLY A 39 -39.28 29.45 -26.94
CA GLY A 39 -38.79 30.34 -28.00
C GLY A 39 -37.73 29.74 -28.93
N HIS A 40 -38.17 28.99 -29.92
CA HIS A 40 -37.81 28.94 -31.36
C HIS A 40 -36.36 29.07 -31.87
N SER A 41 -36.00 28.00 -32.56
CA SER A 41 -35.51 27.88 -33.96
C SER A 41 -34.26 28.62 -34.43
N ALA A 42 -33.26 27.88 -34.90
CA ALA A 42 -33.03 27.64 -36.34
C ALA A 42 -31.69 26.92 -36.58
N THR A 43 -31.80 25.83 -37.22
CA THR A 43 -30.95 25.14 -38.20
C THR A 43 -29.69 25.88 -38.68
N THR A 44 -28.53 25.25 -38.56
CA THR A 44 -27.60 25.14 -39.69
C THR A 44 -26.73 23.89 -39.54
N SER A 45 -26.83 23.03 -40.52
CA SER A 45 -26.07 21.85 -40.82
C SER A 45 -24.62 22.21 -41.13
N SER A 46 -23.66 21.54 -40.48
CA SER A 46 -22.34 21.36 -41.04
C SER A 46 -21.81 19.98 -40.61
N ALA A 47 -21.36 19.22 -41.59
CA ALA A 47 -20.94 17.87 -41.54
C ALA A 47 -19.77 17.62 -40.55
N PRO A 48 -19.64 16.39 -39.98
CA PRO A 48 -18.56 16.04 -39.10
C PRO A 48 -17.29 15.75 -39.91
N GLU A 49 -16.28 16.54 -39.64
CA GLU A 49 -14.90 16.21 -39.99
C GLU A 49 -14.46 15.04 -39.10
N THR A 50 -14.20 13.91 -39.74
CA THR A 50 -13.69 12.70 -39.13
C THR A 50 -12.27 12.97 -38.62
N ALA A 51 -12.14 13.29 -37.35
CA ALA A 51 -10.86 13.25 -36.67
C ALA A 51 -10.44 11.77 -36.51
N ALA A 52 -9.34 11.39 -37.16
CA ALA A 52 -8.67 10.12 -36.94
C ALA A 52 -8.29 9.95 -35.45
N PRO A 53 -8.38 8.72 -34.89
CA PRO A 53 -7.90 8.48 -33.58
C PRO A 53 -6.38 8.75 -33.57
N SER A 54 -5.97 9.72 -32.76
CA SER A 54 -4.58 9.93 -32.45
C SER A 54 -4.16 8.77 -31.56
N ASP A 55 -3.48 7.78 -32.14
CA ASP A 55 -2.73 6.78 -31.40
C ASP A 55 -1.61 7.51 -30.63
N SER A 56 -1.96 7.98 -29.44
CA SER A 56 -0.96 8.36 -28.46
C SER A 56 -0.30 7.06 -28.00
N PRO A 57 1.01 6.86 -28.24
CA PRO A 57 1.66 5.66 -27.75
C PRO A 57 1.53 5.66 -26.22
N SER A 58 0.83 4.66 -25.68
CA SER A 58 0.95 4.33 -24.27
C SER A 58 2.43 4.19 -23.96
N PRO A 59 2.94 4.83 -22.91
CA PRO A 59 4.33 4.65 -22.53
C PRO A 59 4.55 3.16 -22.26
N THR A 60 5.25 2.50 -23.15
CA THR A 60 5.79 1.17 -22.92
C THR A 60 6.88 1.37 -21.87
N PHE A 61 6.53 1.17 -20.61
CA PHE A 61 7.55 1.08 -19.55
C PHE A 61 8.39 -0.16 -19.87
N GLU A 62 9.57 0.04 -20.45
CA GLU A 62 10.57 -1.00 -20.50
C GLU A 62 10.90 -1.34 -19.05
N SER A 63 10.51 -2.54 -18.64
CA SER A 63 10.64 -3.03 -17.27
C SER A 63 12.04 -3.58 -16.98
N SER A 64 13.07 -2.89 -17.46
CA SER A 64 14.45 -3.23 -17.10
C SER A 64 14.76 -2.66 -15.73
N CYS A 65 15.31 -3.51 -14.87
CA CYS A 65 15.78 -3.08 -13.56
C CYS A 65 16.85 -1.99 -13.71
N THR A 66 16.71 -0.90 -12.95
CA THR A 66 17.68 0.19 -12.95
C THR A 66 18.52 0.11 -11.69
N THR A 67 19.84 0.23 -11.87
CA THR A 67 20.74 0.31 -10.72
C THR A 67 20.76 1.73 -10.19
N THR A 68 20.30 1.93 -8.95
CA THR A 68 20.45 3.18 -8.21
C THR A 68 21.03 2.88 -6.84
N ILE A 69 21.94 3.74 -6.38
CA ILE A 69 22.54 3.61 -5.04
C ILE A 69 21.91 4.55 -4.01
N GLU A 70 21.19 5.58 -4.48
CA GLU A 70 20.53 6.56 -3.62
C GLU A 70 19.06 6.21 -3.36
N GLY A 71 18.54 5.24 -4.15
CA GLY A 71 17.12 4.88 -4.12
C GLY A 71 16.20 6.01 -4.61
N PHE A 72 14.90 5.72 -4.65
CA PHE A 72 13.87 6.65 -5.14
C PHE A 72 12.59 6.53 -4.31
N VAL A 73 11.65 7.45 -4.53
CA VAL A 73 10.29 7.37 -3.94
C VAL A 73 9.44 6.45 -4.82
N PRO A 74 8.94 5.33 -4.30
CA PRO A 74 8.10 4.43 -5.09
C PRO A 74 6.69 4.99 -5.25
N VAL A 75 6.10 4.77 -6.43
CA VAL A 75 4.71 5.17 -6.74
C VAL A 75 3.85 3.99 -7.20
N ARG A 76 4.48 2.87 -7.56
CA ARG A 76 3.82 1.66 -8.06
C ARG A 76 4.69 0.44 -7.72
N TYR A 77 4.05 -0.71 -7.58
CA TYR A 77 4.74 -1.99 -7.47
C TYR A 77 4.05 -3.09 -8.27
N THR A 78 4.83 -4.09 -8.67
CA THR A 78 4.32 -5.32 -9.27
C THR A 78 4.89 -6.53 -8.55
N ILE A 79 4.13 -7.64 -8.58
CA ILE A 79 4.61 -8.98 -8.26
C ILE A 79 4.37 -9.84 -9.50
N GLU A 80 5.41 -10.52 -9.98
CA GLU A 80 5.39 -11.34 -11.19
C GLU A 80 5.90 -12.75 -10.85
N GLY A 81 5.18 -13.76 -11.29
CA GLY A 81 5.50 -15.18 -11.05
C GLY A 81 4.31 -15.97 -10.59
N SER A 82 4.33 -16.48 -9.37
CA SER A 82 3.22 -17.26 -8.78
C SER A 82 1.96 -16.44 -8.56
N MET A 83 2.12 -15.12 -8.40
CA MET A 83 1.04 -14.13 -8.36
C MET A 83 1.25 -13.09 -9.45
N SER A 84 0.16 -12.38 -9.81
CA SER A 84 0.22 -11.22 -10.70
C SER A 84 -0.44 -10.04 -9.99
N VAL A 85 0.39 -9.07 -9.61
CA VAL A 85 -0.02 -7.85 -8.91
C VAL A 85 0.53 -6.65 -9.66
N ASP A 86 -0.27 -5.59 -9.78
CA ASP A 86 0.11 -4.30 -10.36
C ASP A 86 -0.70 -3.21 -9.66
N GLU A 87 -0.09 -2.55 -8.67
CA GLU A 87 -0.80 -1.67 -7.75
C GLU A 87 0.04 -0.44 -7.40
N GLN A 88 -0.62 0.59 -6.86
CA GLN A 88 0.04 1.82 -6.43
C GLN A 88 0.76 1.67 -5.09
N VAL A 89 1.77 2.54 -4.89
CA VAL A 89 2.43 2.77 -3.61
C VAL A 89 2.17 4.19 -3.15
N LEU A 90 1.77 4.33 -1.89
CA LEU A 90 1.56 5.62 -1.22
C LEU A 90 2.74 5.89 -0.28
N ALA A 91 3.42 7.02 -0.44
CA ALA A 91 4.46 7.45 0.49
C ALA A 91 3.80 8.04 1.74
N LEU A 92 3.79 7.30 2.84
CA LEU A 92 3.16 7.70 4.09
C LEU A 92 4.19 7.78 5.22
N ASP A 93 3.87 8.54 6.25
CA ASP A 93 4.66 8.60 7.49
C ASP A 93 4.17 7.53 8.48
N VAL A 94 4.45 7.69 9.75
CA VAL A 94 3.83 6.93 10.82
C VAL A 94 2.45 7.50 11.15
N ASP A 95 1.60 6.66 11.74
CA ASP A 95 0.29 7.04 12.25
C ASP A 95 0.37 7.66 13.66
N GLU A 96 -0.79 7.86 14.30
CA GLU A 96 -0.91 8.46 15.63
C GLU A 96 -0.27 7.58 16.72
N ASP A 97 -0.15 6.28 16.48
CA ASP A 97 0.45 5.31 17.38
C ASP A 97 1.93 5.07 17.08
N ASN A 98 2.53 5.89 16.21
CA ASN A 98 3.92 5.78 15.76
C ASN A 98 4.22 4.46 15.02
N ALA A 99 3.21 3.83 14.44
CA ALA A 99 3.36 2.69 13.55
C ALA A 99 3.46 3.14 12.09
N ILE A 100 4.07 2.35 11.22
CA ILE A 100 4.09 2.61 9.78
C ILE A 100 2.65 2.66 9.28
N ALA A 101 2.23 3.84 8.77
CA ALA A 101 0.86 4.04 8.36
C ALA A 101 0.46 3.10 7.22
N ALA A 102 -0.66 2.40 7.38
CA ALA A 102 -1.24 1.59 6.31
C ALA A 102 -1.93 2.48 5.25
N PRO A 103 -2.15 1.99 4.03
CA PRO A 103 -2.96 2.69 3.05
C PRO A 103 -4.36 3.03 3.59
N PRO A 104 -5.09 4.02 3.04
CA PRO A 104 -6.48 4.25 3.40
C PRO A 104 -7.32 2.96 3.26
N PRO A 105 -8.33 2.71 4.11
CA PRO A 105 -9.12 1.46 4.07
C PRO A 105 -9.87 1.20 2.76
N SER A 106 -10.07 2.22 1.91
CA SER A 106 -10.63 2.06 0.56
C SER A 106 -9.64 1.43 -0.41
N GLU A 107 -8.34 1.58 -0.16
CA GLU A 107 -7.24 1.18 -1.02
C GLU A 107 -6.76 -0.24 -0.67
N LYS A 108 -7.63 -1.22 -0.93
CA LYS A 108 -7.48 -2.62 -0.48
C LYS A 108 -6.26 -3.34 -1.04
N ARG A 109 -5.69 -2.85 -2.13
CA ARG A 109 -4.58 -3.48 -2.84
C ARG A 109 -3.33 -2.63 -2.87
N ALA A 110 -3.43 -1.32 -2.57
CA ALA A 110 -2.28 -0.44 -2.48
C ALA A 110 -1.32 -0.87 -1.37
N ALA A 111 -0.05 -0.53 -1.54
CA ALA A 111 0.94 -0.56 -0.47
C ALA A 111 1.20 0.86 0.02
N SER A 112 1.55 1.01 1.28
CA SER A 112 2.23 2.21 1.77
C SER A 112 3.73 1.94 1.90
N TRP A 113 4.54 2.89 1.48
CA TRP A 113 5.97 2.93 1.77
C TRP A 113 6.21 3.91 2.91
N TRP A 114 6.95 3.47 3.94
CA TRP A 114 7.34 4.38 5.01
C TRP A 114 8.37 5.40 4.50
N ASN A 115 7.95 6.67 4.41
CA ASN A 115 8.68 7.73 3.72
C ASN A 115 9.95 8.20 4.44
N GLN A 116 10.17 7.79 5.70
CA GLN A 116 11.39 8.03 6.47
C GLN A 116 12.35 6.82 6.44
N GLY A 117 11.93 5.70 5.86
CA GLY A 117 12.71 4.47 5.77
C GLY A 117 13.62 4.41 4.54
N PRO A 118 14.38 3.31 4.40
CA PRO A 118 15.19 3.05 3.22
C PRO A 118 14.38 3.11 1.94
N ARG A 119 15.00 3.65 0.89
CA ARG A 119 14.38 3.82 -0.42
C ARG A 119 14.63 2.61 -1.31
N PRO A 120 13.67 2.24 -2.19
CA PRO A 120 13.89 1.17 -3.17
C PRO A 120 15.18 1.35 -3.95
N GLY A 121 15.96 0.28 -4.07
CA GLY A 121 17.26 0.26 -4.75
C GLY A 121 18.41 0.88 -3.97
N GLY A 122 18.12 1.61 -2.88
CA GLY A 122 19.11 2.16 -1.95
C GLY A 122 19.60 1.13 -0.94
N GLU A 123 20.48 1.56 -0.03
CA GLU A 123 20.97 0.77 1.08
C GLU A 123 19.85 0.46 2.08
N GLY A 124 19.89 -0.71 2.70
CA GLY A 124 18.98 -1.14 3.74
C GLY A 124 17.68 -1.77 3.21
N LYS A 125 16.72 -1.94 4.10
CA LYS A 125 15.48 -2.67 3.87
C LYS A 125 14.30 -1.71 3.62
N THR A 126 13.83 -1.63 2.38
CA THR A 126 12.61 -0.89 2.02
C THR A 126 11.38 -1.56 2.63
N VAL A 127 10.55 -0.82 3.35
CA VAL A 127 9.37 -1.36 4.03
C VAL A 127 8.10 -0.92 3.34
N LEU A 128 7.23 -1.88 3.00
CA LEU A 128 5.90 -1.68 2.46
C LEU A 128 4.86 -2.32 3.38
N ALA A 129 3.81 -1.60 3.74
CA ALA A 129 2.67 -2.15 4.46
C ALA A 129 1.47 -2.35 3.52
N ILE A 130 0.79 -3.48 3.63
CA ILE A 130 -0.34 -3.90 2.80
C ILE A 130 -1.47 -4.37 3.70
N HIS A 131 -2.70 -4.03 3.36
CA HIS A 131 -3.86 -4.44 4.14
C HIS A 131 -4.12 -5.95 4.10
N THR A 132 -4.55 -6.46 5.25
CA THR A 132 -5.29 -7.71 5.41
C THR A 132 -6.62 -7.38 6.09
N TYR A 133 -7.73 -7.92 5.59
CA TYR A 133 -9.02 -7.74 6.22
C TYR A 133 -9.52 -9.06 6.81
N ARG A 134 -10.14 -8.99 7.98
CA ARG A 134 -10.65 -10.18 8.69
C ARG A 134 -11.64 -11.01 7.86
N ASN A 135 -12.37 -10.35 6.96
CA ASN A 135 -13.36 -10.98 6.08
C ASN A 135 -12.84 -11.24 4.67
N GLY A 136 -11.52 -11.09 4.45
CA GLY A 136 -10.89 -11.21 3.14
C GLY A 136 -11.09 -10.00 2.23
N GLY A 137 -10.58 -10.09 1.01
CA GLY A 137 -10.79 -9.08 -0.05
C GLY A 137 -9.76 -7.95 -0.08
N ALA A 138 -8.72 -8.00 0.73
CA ALA A 138 -7.52 -7.19 0.58
C ALA A 138 -6.38 -8.02 -0.03
N LEU A 139 -5.38 -7.37 -0.60
CA LEU A 139 -4.26 -8.07 -1.25
C LEU A 139 -3.48 -8.97 -0.27
N GLY A 140 -3.30 -8.52 0.98
CA GLY A 140 -2.62 -9.35 1.99
C GLY A 140 -3.32 -10.68 2.23
N ASN A 141 -4.65 -10.77 2.07
CA ASN A 141 -5.36 -12.03 2.15
C ASN A 141 -5.05 -12.97 0.97
N GLU A 142 -4.77 -12.40 -0.20
CA GLU A 142 -4.36 -13.16 -1.39
C GLU A 142 -2.88 -13.58 -1.31
N MET A 143 -2.01 -12.76 -0.70
CA MET A 143 -0.58 -13.04 -0.56
C MET A 143 -0.29 -14.15 0.45
N TYR A 144 -1.14 -14.30 1.46
CA TYR A 144 -0.97 -15.30 2.51
C TYR A 144 -2.30 -15.99 2.77
N GLU A 145 -2.39 -17.26 2.41
CA GLU A 145 -3.62 -18.04 2.49
C GLU A 145 -3.37 -19.36 3.20
N ASN A 146 -4.27 -19.77 4.08
CA ASN A 146 -4.18 -21.00 4.86
C ASN A 146 -2.87 -21.16 5.67
N GLY A 147 -2.25 -20.06 6.06
CA GLY A 147 -0.99 -20.06 6.80
C GLY A 147 0.25 -20.22 5.93
N GLU A 148 0.12 -20.05 4.61
CA GLU A 148 1.21 -20.21 3.64
C GLU A 148 1.31 -19.02 2.68
N SER A 149 2.54 -18.64 2.33
CA SER A 149 2.81 -17.65 1.30
C SER A 149 2.37 -18.15 -0.08
N GLN A 150 1.68 -17.30 -0.82
CA GLN A 150 1.35 -17.54 -2.21
C GLN A 150 2.50 -17.14 -3.14
N LEU A 151 3.41 -16.25 -2.69
CA LEU A 151 4.67 -15.99 -3.38
C LEU A 151 5.61 -17.18 -3.17
N LYS A 152 6.40 -17.47 -4.19
CA LYS A 152 7.41 -18.55 -4.17
C LYS A 152 8.80 -17.97 -4.41
N PRO A 153 9.85 -18.54 -3.81
CA PRO A 153 11.23 -18.11 -4.09
C PRO A 153 11.49 -18.03 -5.59
N GLY A 154 12.04 -16.89 -6.03
CA GLY A 154 12.25 -16.57 -7.44
C GLY A 154 11.17 -15.71 -8.07
N ASP A 155 10.02 -15.49 -7.40
CA ASP A 155 9.05 -14.49 -7.86
C ASP A 155 9.69 -13.10 -7.81
N MET A 156 9.31 -12.24 -8.77
CA MET A 156 9.89 -10.91 -8.90
C MET A 156 8.98 -9.84 -8.30
N ILE A 157 9.51 -9.06 -7.37
CA ILE A 157 8.88 -7.86 -6.82
C ILE A 157 9.59 -6.66 -7.45
N LYS A 158 8.84 -5.78 -8.14
CA LYS A 158 9.40 -4.57 -8.75
C LYS A 158 8.75 -3.34 -8.14
N LEU A 159 9.59 -2.37 -7.78
CA LEU A 159 9.15 -1.06 -7.31
C LEU A 159 9.54 -0.01 -8.35
N TYR A 160 8.58 0.86 -8.68
CA TYR A 160 8.72 1.85 -9.75
C TYR A 160 8.69 3.26 -9.17
N GLY A 161 9.62 4.09 -9.59
CA GLY A 161 9.64 5.52 -9.34
C GLY A 161 8.90 6.31 -10.42
N ALA A 162 8.59 7.57 -10.12
CA ALA A 162 7.86 8.45 -11.04
C ALA A 162 8.65 8.85 -12.29
N ASN A 163 9.98 8.73 -12.27
CA ASN A 163 10.85 9.13 -13.37
C ASN A 163 11.37 7.92 -14.19
N GLY A 164 10.74 6.75 -14.02
CA GLY A 164 11.12 5.53 -14.73
C GLY A 164 12.17 4.67 -14.03
N GLU A 165 12.51 4.98 -12.78
CA GLU A 165 13.36 4.12 -11.95
C GLU A 165 12.62 2.80 -11.66
N VAL A 166 13.36 1.68 -11.65
CA VAL A 166 12.81 0.37 -11.30
C VAL A 166 13.81 -0.41 -10.44
N ALA A 167 13.44 -0.67 -9.19
CA ALA A 167 14.17 -1.59 -8.32
C ALA A 167 13.51 -2.98 -8.38
N CYS A 168 14.30 -3.99 -8.73
CA CYS A 168 13.85 -5.37 -8.83
C CYS A 168 14.39 -6.19 -7.67
N TYR A 169 13.48 -6.92 -7.03
CA TYR A 169 13.83 -7.81 -5.92
C TYR A 169 13.33 -9.21 -6.22
N GLU A 170 14.18 -10.19 -6.03
CA GLU A 170 13.79 -11.59 -6.06
C GLU A 170 13.23 -11.98 -4.70
N PHE A 171 11.99 -12.45 -4.64
CA PHE A 171 11.38 -12.94 -3.41
C PHE A 171 12.14 -14.15 -2.88
N THR A 172 12.45 -14.14 -1.58
CA THR A 172 13.23 -15.19 -0.92
C THR A 172 12.39 -16.04 0.02
N GLU A 173 11.68 -15.41 0.94
CA GLU A 173 10.88 -16.11 1.95
C GLU A 173 9.76 -15.24 2.53
N ALA A 174 8.79 -15.89 3.15
CA ALA A 174 7.83 -15.25 4.05
C ALA A 174 8.04 -15.73 5.48
N LYS A 175 8.08 -14.81 6.43
CA LYS A 175 8.28 -15.09 7.86
C LYS A 175 7.10 -14.54 8.66
N LYS A 176 6.42 -15.43 9.40
CA LYS A 176 5.39 -15.01 10.37
C LYS A 176 6.05 -14.78 11.72
N VAL A 177 5.74 -13.64 12.34
CA VAL A 177 6.21 -13.24 13.67
C VAL A 177 5.00 -12.87 14.51
N MET A 178 4.91 -13.42 15.72
CA MET A 178 3.89 -13.05 16.68
C MET A 178 4.17 -11.64 17.21
N VAL A 179 3.14 -10.83 17.38
CA VAL A 179 3.30 -9.45 17.89
C VAL A 179 3.94 -9.44 19.28
N GLU A 180 3.56 -10.39 20.14
CA GLU A 180 4.13 -10.54 21.49
C GLU A 180 5.59 -11.00 21.52
N GLU A 181 6.10 -11.57 20.43
CA GLU A 181 7.47 -12.05 20.27
C GLU A 181 8.33 -11.08 19.44
N TYR A 182 7.75 -9.97 18.98
CA TYR A 182 8.47 -9.02 18.15
C TYR A 182 9.53 -8.28 18.97
N ASP A 183 10.77 -8.33 18.49
CA ASP A 183 11.90 -7.61 19.05
C ASP A 183 12.13 -6.32 18.25
N GLU A 184 11.87 -5.17 18.89
CA GLU A 184 12.00 -3.84 18.27
C GLU A 184 13.46 -3.49 17.91
N ASP A 185 14.43 -4.11 18.56
CA ASP A 185 15.86 -3.93 18.27
C ASP A 185 16.36 -4.88 17.14
N SER A 186 15.46 -5.73 16.60
CA SER A 186 15.81 -6.65 15.50
C SER A 186 15.71 -5.96 14.13
N ASP A 187 16.40 -6.54 13.15
CA ASP A 187 16.36 -6.15 11.73
C ASP A 187 15.20 -6.81 10.94
N VAL A 188 14.28 -7.48 11.63
CA VAL A 188 13.16 -8.20 10.99
C VAL A 188 12.34 -7.28 10.09
N MET A 189 12.02 -6.07 10.55
CA MET A 189 11.22 -5.12 9.79
C MET A 189 12.08 -4.05 9.12
N ILE A 190 12.96 -3.41 9.87
CA ILE A 190 13.71 -2.23 9.45
C ILE A 190 15.21 -2.50 9.60
N ASP A 191 15.96 -2.23 8.54
CA ASP A 191 17.40 -2.14 8.55
C ASP A 191 17.82 -0.98 7.66
N PHE A 192 18.57 -0.02 8.21
CA PHE A 192 19.02 1.16 7.48
C PHE A 192 20.37 0.99 6.79
N GLU A 193 21.18 0.04 7.22
CA GLU A 193 22.58 -0.10 6.81
C GLU A 193 22.90 -1.50 6.22
N GLY A 194 21.91 -2.39 6.16
CA GLY A 194 22.07 -3.77 5.72
C GLY A 194 22.01 -3.97 4.20
N ASP A 195 21.78 -5.19 3.82
CA ASP A 195 21.58 -5.59 2.42
C ASP A 195 20.41 -4.80 1.80
N ARG A 196 20.47 -4.62 0.49
CA ARG A 196 19.38 -3.98 -0.26
C ARG A 196 18.22 -4.96 -0.40
N GLU A 197 17.23 -4.79 0.48
CA GLU A 197 16.10 -5.69 0.58
C GLU A 197 14.78 -4.92 0.49
N VAL A 198 13.70 -5.65 0.24
CA VAL A 198 12.33 -5.21 0.48
C VAL A 198 11.68 -6.11 1.50
N ALA A 199 10.91 -5.54 2.43
CA ALA A 199 10.00 -6.25 3.32
C ALA A 199 8.58 -5.74 3.07
N MET A 200 7.69 -6.61 2.59
CA MET A 200 6.26 -6.32 2.49
C MET A 200 5.58 -6.93 3.72
N ILE A 201 4.78 -6.13 4.44
CA ILE A 201 4.22 -6.51 5.74
C ILE A 201 2.71 -6.56 5.64
N ILE A 202 2.13 -7.63 6.17
CA ILE A 202 0.70 -7.78 6.35
C ILE A 202 0.37 -8.15 7.79
N CYS A 203 -0.86 -7.83 8.23
CA CYS A 203 -1.43 -8.34 9.48
C CYS A 203 -1.96 -9.74 9.28
N TRP A 204 -1.86 -10.61 10.31
CA TRP A 204 -2.37 -11.98 10.26
C TRP A 204 -2.83 -12.49 11.63
N ASP A 205 -3.55 -13.63 11.65
CA ASP A 205 -4.12 -14.24 12.85
C ASP A 205 -5.05 -13.29 13.60
N PHE A 206 -6.23 -13.01 12.99
CA PHE A 206 -7.22 -12.12 13.60
C PHE A 206 -7.72 -12.65 14.96
N ASN A 207 -7.63 -11.83 16.00
CA ASN A 207 -8.14 -12.09 17.34
C ASN A 207 -9.52 -11.46 17.53
N LYS A 208 -10.57 -12.28 17.42
CA LYS A 208 -11.95 -11.82 17.62
C LYS A 208 -12.27 -11.39 19.05
N ASP A 209 -11.43 -11.78 20.01
CA ASP A 209 -11.64 -11.55 21.45
C ASP A 209 -10.75 -10.37 21.94
N ALA A 210 -10.06 -9.67 21.04
CA ALA A 210 -9.28 -8.48 21.37
C ALA A 210 -10.21 -7.34 21.81
N ASP A 211 -9.84 -6.67 22.89
CA ASP A 211 -10.50 -5.44 23.36
C ASP A 211 -9.86 -4.23 22.65
N GLU A 212 -10.37 -3.92 21.46
CA GLU A 212 -9.90 -2.79 20.67
C GLU A 212 -10.15 -1.44 21.38
N GLU A 213 -11.17 -1.34 22.27
CA GLU A 213 -11.41 -0.13 23.05
C GLU A 213 -10.35 0.05 24.14
N ALA A 214 -9.78 -1.05 24.64
CA ALA A 214 -8.63 -1.02 25.56
C ALA A 214 -7.28 -0.86 24.85
N GLY A 215 -7.26 -0.77 23.51
CA GLY A 215 -6.04 -0.64 22.72
C GLY A 215 -5.35 -1.97 22.41
N GLU A 216 -6.04 -3.10 22.55
CA GLU A 216 -5.46 -4.39 22.14
C GLU A 216 -5.42 -4.51 20.62
N ASP A 217 -4.29 -4.99 20.09
CA ASP A 217 -4.14 -5.28 18.65
C ASP A 217 -5.03 -6.46 18.25
N PRO A 218 -5.96 -6.29 17.31
CA PRO A 218 -6.81 -7.38 16.85
C PRO A 218 -6.04 -8.40 15.98
N TRP A 219 -4.77 -8.17 15.66
CA TRP A 219 -3.95 -9.05 14.84
C TRP A 219 -2.77 -9.60 15.66
N LYS A 220 -2.78 -10.90 15.92
CA LYS A 220 -1.76 -11.57 16.76
C LYS A 220 -0.40 -11.70 16.10
N SER A 221 -0.33 -11.58 14.77
CA SER A 221 0.93 -11.74 14.05
C SER A 221 1.08 -10.77 12.88
N ARG A 222 2.31 -10.67 12.40
CA ARG A 222 2.69 -10.03 11.15
C ARG A 222 3.36 -11.06 10.26
N VAL A 223 3.10 -10.98 8.96
CA VAL A 223 3.83 -11.76 7.96
C VAL A 223 4.66 -10.81 7.13
N PHE A 224 5.95 -11.09 7.08
CA PHE A 224 6.95 -10.35 6.31
C PHE A 224 7.30 -11.17 5.07
N PHE A 225 7.22 -10.56 3.90
CA PHE A 225 7.65 -11.14 2.63
C PHE A 225 8.92 -10.43 2.22
N TYR A 226 10.04 -11.16 2.20
CA TYR A 226 11.35 -10.60 1.90
C TYR A 226 11.74 -10.81 0.45
N GLY A 227 12.42 -9.81 -0.11
CA GLY A 227 13.06 -9.91 -1.42
C GLY A 227 14.41 -9.22 -1.40
N LYS A 228 15.38 -9.79 -2.14
CA LYS A 228 16.74 -9.25 -2.32
C LYS A 228 16.87 -8.57 -3.65
N LEU A 229 17.53 -7.42 -3.67
CA LEU A 229 17.78 -6.67 -4.91
C LEU A 229 18.63 -7.51 -5.88
N VAL A 230 18.24 -7.53 -7.16
CA VAL A 230 18.91 -8.28 -8.25
C VAL A 230 19.33 -7.36 -9.38
#